data_eef8960a54e197c2f7169989a62e1a48
#
_entry.id   eef8960a54e197c2f7169989a62e1a48
#
_cell.length_a   1.000
_cell.length_b   1.000
_cell.length_c   1.000
_cell.angle_alpha   90.00
_cell.angle_beta   90.00
_cell.angle_gamma   90.00
#
_symmetry.space_group_name_H-M   'P 1'
#
loop_
_entity.id
_entity.type
_entity.pdbx_description
1 polymer ?
#
loop_
_entity_poly.entity_id
_entity_poly.type
_entity_poly.pdbx_seq_one_letter_code
_entity_poly.pdbx_strand_id
1 'polypeptide(L)'
;MRRSLLLFVPLVFSLATPEIACGHATPSAQGARMAAATEHHDATMAALAVMEGGGSAADGAIAAALVLGVVNPGASGLGGGGFALVYDAKTKRTTALDFRERAGASIDGKILGTHGVPSGKVGAAVGIPGEPAGLVWLQKHYGKKTLAEDAAPAAAIARDGFPLAPHLEGTAMAFRKRLEDDGELVRALYKDPTPAKATTVPVGAIVKRPQLAATLERFGREGDSVFYKSLAPQIVAAAKKFGGTLTEADLASYTVEERAPLVGQFGGRTVFTMPAPSAGGLMLLENLTLFGADKSSELFAKGFGSSESYHLIAEGMRGAYADRMAHVGDPKIVATVTQDVANDLAAARLAARRKSISSDATHDSAFFASREGGTTHLVVVDKEGNVVSLTTTVNSPFGSGIEVAGAGFLLNDELWDFSTDEEAKPFVKAGGTLPNSPRPLARPVSSMTPTIVFESGAPIFAVGGSGGQRIATG
;
A
#
# COMPACT_ATOMS: atom_id res chain seq x y z
N MET A 1 -50.37 -8.95 74.34
CA MET A 1 -50.49 -8.22 73.09
C MET A 1 -49.09 -8.00 72.55
N ARG A 2 -48.62 -8.86 71.61
CA ARG A 2 -47.32 -8.74 70.88
C ARG A 2 -47.62 -8.21 69.51
N ARG A 3 -47.11 -7.02 69.14
CA ARG A 3 -47.16 -6.44 67.81
C ARG A 3 -45.97 -6.92 67.04
N SER A 4 -46.21 -7.74 66.03
CA SER A 4 -45.19 -8.13 65.03
C SER A 4 -44.99 -6.99 64.03
N LEU A 5 -43.75 -6.52 63.94
CA LEU A 5 -43.30 -5.52 62.94
C LEU A 5 -42.85 -6.26 61.70
N LEU A 6 -43.62 -6.17 60.64
CA LEU A 6 -43.20 -6.69 59.29
C LEU A 6 -42.28 -5.64 58.65
N LEU A 7 -41.00 -5.99 58.52
CA LEU A 7 -40.04 -5.24 57.71
C LEU A 7 -40.26 -5.59 56.19
N PHE A 8 -40.72 -4.61 55.46
CA PHE A 8 -40.73 -4.68 54.01
C PHE A 8 -39.35 -4.26 53.50
N VAL A 9 -38.57 -5.20 52.92
CA VAL A 9 -37.33 -4.93 52.19
C VAL A 9 -37.72 -4.79 50.72
N PRO A 10 -37.57 -3.60 50.11
CA PRO A 10 -37.76 -3.50 48.65
C PRO A 10 -36.60 -4.18 47.92
N LEU A 11 -36.91 -5.23 47.18
CA LEU A 11 -35.98 -5.88 46.26
C LEU A 11 -35.82 -4.95 45.03
N VAL A 12 -34.74 -4.16 45.00
CA VAL A 12 -34.36 -3.36 43.85
C VAL A 12 -33.76 -4.32 42.82
N PHE A 13 -34.55 -4.72 41.82
CA PHE A 13 -34.02 -5.35 40.61
C PHE A 13 -33.27 -4.29 39.81
N SER A 14 -31.97 -4.26 39.96
CA SER A 14 -31.09 -3.56 39.03
C SER A 14 -31.11 -4.33 37.71
N LEU A 15 -31.88 -3.86 36.75
CA LEU A 15 -31.76 -4.25 35.36
C LEU A 15 -30.41 -3.70 34.86
N ALA A 16 -29.36 -4.50 35.04
CA ALA A 16 -28.13 -4.29 34.32
C ALA A 16 -28.45 -4.52 32.81
N THR A 17 -28.71 -3.44 32.09
CA THR A 17 -28.61 -3.47 30.65
C THR A 17 -27.16 -3.89 30.33
N PRO A 18 -26.92 -4.93 29.51
CA PRO A 18 -25.58 -5.17 29.02
C PRO A 18 -25.22 -3.93 28.19
N GLU A 19 -24.39 -3.06 28.74
CA GLU A 19 -23.62 -2.17 27.90
C GLU A 19 -22.83 -3.10 26.98
N ILE A 20 -23.27 -3.19 25.71
CA ILE A 20 -22.43 -3.66 24.64
C ILE A 20 -21.34 -2.60 24.54
N ALA A 21 -20.29 -2.79 25.34
CA ALA A 21 -19.03 -2.12 25.13
C ALA A 21 -18.55 -2.57 23.74
N CYS A 22 -18.87 -1.78 22.73
CA CYS A 22 -18.10 -1.75 21.49
C CYS A 22 -16.71 -1.22 21.83
N GLY A 23 -15.98 -1.96 22.65
CA GLY A 23 -14.55 -1.85 22.75
C GLY A 23 -14.01 -2.32 21.40
N HIS A 24 -13.61 -1.39 20.54
CA HIS A 24 -12.69 -1.72 19.48
C HIS A 24 -11.40 -2.20 20.18
N ALA A 25 -11.37 -3.49 20.54
CA ALA A 25 -10.13 -4.12 20.93
C ALA A 25 -9.20 -3.96 19.75
N THR A 26 -8.17 -3.14 19.90
CA THR A 26 -7.09 -3.07 18.90
C THR A 26 -6.55 -4.48 18.79
N PRO A 27 -6.65 -5.15 17.63
CA PRO A 27 -6.20 -6.52 17.51
C PRO A 27 -4.69 -6.53 17.78
N SER A 28 -4.30 -7.14 18.87
CA SER A 28 -2.90 -7.29 19.29
C SER A 28 -2.58 -8.75 19.51
N ALA A 29 -1.40 -9.18 19.12
CA ALA A 29 -0.88 -10.51 19.37
C ALA A 29 0.58 -10.45 19.75
N GLN A 30 1.03 -11.43 20.57
CA GLN A 30 2.42 -11.59 20.94
C GLN A 30 2.92 -12.96 20.49
N GLY A 31 4.07 -12.99 19.83
CA GLY A 31 4.76 -14.21 19.41
C GLY A 31 6.18 -14.25 19.94
N ALA A 32 6.62 -15.42 20.42
CA ALA A 32 7.99 -15.59 20.95
C ALA A 32 9.03 -15.87 19.86
N ARG A 33 8.59 -16.27 18.67
CA ARG A 33 9.49 -16.75 17.61
C ARG A 33 9.27 -16.07 16.27
N MET A 34 8.05 -15.74 15.93
CA MET A 34 7.67 -15.13 14.66
C MET A 34 6.40 -14.30 14.85
N ALA A 35 6.18 -13.36 13.97
CA ALA A 35 4.98 -12.53 13.94
C ALA A 35 4.62 -12.13 12.51
N ALA A 36 3.33 -11.95 12.25
CA ALA A 36 2.81 -11.35 11.04
C ALA A 36 1.66 -10.40 11.39
N ALA A 37 1.66 -9.23 10.77
CA ALA A 37 0.57 -8.25 10.85
C ALA A 37 0.14 -7.89 9.44
N THR A 38 -1.14 -8.07 9.13
CA THR A 38 -1.74 -7.78 7.82
C THR A 38 -3.14 -7.23 8.01
N GLU A 39 -3.73 -6.68 6.96
CA GLU A 39 -5.10 -6.14 6.99
C GLU A 39 -6.20 -7.22 7.01
N HIS A 40 -5.85 -8.51 6.87
CA HIS A 40 -6.82 -9.59 6.84
C HIS A 40 -6.34 -10.83 7.61
N HIS A 41 -7.25 -11.40 8.40
CA HIS A 41 -6.94 -12.58 9.22
C HIS A 41 -6.33 -13.73 8.41
N ASP A 42 -6.91 -14.07 7.26
CA ASP A 42 -6.45 -15.20 6.44
C ASP A 42 -5.04 -14.96 5.89
N ALA A 43 -4.69 -13.72 5.57
CA ALA A 43 -3.33 -13.36 5.14
C ALA A 43 -2.32 -13.51 6.29
N THR A 44 -2.68 -13.08 7.50
CA THR A 44 -1.86 -13.29 8.70
C THR A 44 -1.63 -14.79 8.96
N MET A 45 -2.70 -15.58 8.91
CA MET A 45 -2.61 -17.02 9.12
C MET A 45 -1.80 -17.74 8.04
N ALA A 46 -1.92 -17.33 6.77
CA ALA A 46 -1.11 -17.87 5.68
C ALA A 46 0.38 -17.59 5.89
N ALA A 47 0.76 -16.37 6.27
CA ALA A 47 2.14 -16.01 6.59
C ALA A 47 2.70 -16.88 7.72
N LEU A 48 1.94 -17.00 8.82
CA LEU A 48 2.35 -17.81 9.98
C LEU A 48 2.49 -19.29 9.61
N ALA A 49 1.54 -19.86 8.89
CA ALA A 49 1.57 -21.26 8.47
C ALA A 49 2.78 -21.60 7.59
N VAL A 50 3.10 -20.74 6.62
CA VAL A 50 4.28 -20.89 5.76
C VAL A 50 5.58 -20.83 6.59
N MET A 51 5.68 -19.87 7.52
CA MET A 51 6.85 -19.75 8.40
C MET A 51 6.96 -20.93 9.40
N GLU A 52 5.86 -21.42 9.98
CA GLU A 52 5.82 -22.59 10.84
C GLU A 52 6.26 -23.85 10.07
N GLY A 53 5.91 -23.95 8.79
CA GLY A 53 6.37 -24.97 7.87
C GLY A 53 7.84 -24.87 7.47
N GLY A 54 8.62 -23.92 8.06
CA GLY A 54 10.05 -23.73 7.82
C GLY A 54 10.39 -22.62 6.83
N GLY A 55 9.42 -21.87 6.36
CA GLY A 55 9.63 -20.66 5.53
C GLY A 55 10.34 -19.53 6.28
N SER A 56 10.85 -18.58 5.52
CA SER A 56 11.42 -17.30 5.99
C SER A 56 10.35 -16.23 6.12
N ALA A 57 10.73 -15.03 6.60
CA ALA A 57 9.89 -13.85 6.58
C ALA A 57 9.46 -13.47 5.14
N ALA A 58 10.33 -13.70 4.15
CA ALA A 58 10.01 -13.46 2.74
C ALA A 58 8.91 -14.41 2.23
N ASP A 59 9.02 -15.72 2.51
CA ASP A 59 7.98 -16.70 2.14
C ASP A 59 6.64 -16.32 2.80
N GLY A 60 6.66 -15.96 4.08
CA GLY A 60 5.47 -15.48 4.79
C GLY A 60 4.87 -14.22 4.17
N ALA A 61 5.71 -13.25 3.78
CA ALA A 61 5.25 -12.01 3.13
C ALA A 61 4.65 -12.28 1.75
N ILE A 62 5.25 -13.19 0.96
CA ILE A 62 4.70 -13.62 -0.34
C ILE A 62 3.33 -14.25 -0.17
N ALA A 63 3.21 -15.22 0.75
CA ALA A 63 1.93 -15.87 1.02
C ALA A 63 0.86 -14.86 1.46
N ALA A 64 1.20 -13.94 2.35
CA ALA A 64 0.28 -12.91 2.81
C ALA A 64 -0.15 -11.94 1.69
N ALA A 65 0.79 -11.45 0.86
CA ALA A 65 0.48 -10.56 -0.25
C ALA A 65 -0.47 -11.23 -1.26
N LEU A 66 -0.19 -12.48 -1.63
CA LEU A 66 -1.04 -13.25 -2.54
C LEU A 66 -2.44 -13.49 -1.95
N VAL A 67 -2.55 -13.79 -0.65
CA VAL A 67 -3.87 -13.94 0.01
C VAL A 67 -4.60 -12.61 0.05
N LEU A 68 -3.93 -11.49 0.35
CA LEU A 68 -4.54 -10.15 0.31
C LEU A 68 -5.12 -9.83 -1.07
N GLY A 69 -4.42 -10.18 -2.16
CA GLY A 69 -4.94 -10.03 -3.53
C GLY A 69 -6.19 -10.87 -3.82
N VAL A 70 -6.43 -11.94 -3.05
CA VAL A 70 -7.66 -12.75 -3.13
C VAL A 70 -8.79 -12.14 -2.31
N VAL A 71 -8.53 -11.86 -1.02
CA VAL A 71 -9.57 -11.51 -0.03
C VAL A 71 -9.84 -10.00 0.05
N ASN A 72 -8.92 -9.18 -0.44
CA ASN A 72 -9.04 -7.71 -0.53
C ASN A 72 -8.64 -7.18 -1.92
N PRO A 73 -9.28 -7.65 -3.02
CA PRO A 73 -8.92 -7.27 -4.38
C PRO A 73 -9.16 -5.78 -4.70
N GLY A 74 -9.82 -5.06 -3.79
CA GLY A 74 -9.99 -3.61 -3.88
C GLY A 74 -8.72 -2.82 -3.54
N ALA A 75 -7.74 -3.46 -2.88
CA ALA A 75 -6.54 -2.78 -2.39
C ALA A 75 -5.26 -3.22 -3.10
N SER A 76 -5.12 -4.50 -3.46
CA SER A 76 -3.90 -5.07 -4.06
C SER A 76 -4.18 -6.29 -4.91
N GLY A 77 -3.15 -6.85 -5.54
CA GLY A 77 -3.18 -8.09 -6.30
C GLY A 77 -2.18 -8.11 -7.44
N LEU A 78 -2.10 -9.25 -8.10
CA LEU A 78 -1.09 -9.57 -9.14
C LEU A 78 -1.05 -8.62 -10.34
N GLY A 79 -2.09 -7.82 -10.55
CA GLY A 79 -2.09 -6.77 -11.58
C GLY A 79 -1.57 -5.41 -11.10
N GLY A 80 -1.09 -5.34 -9.86
CA GLY A 80 -0.53 -4.16 -9.21
C GLY A 80 0.99 -4.19 -9.04
N GLY A 81 1.47 -3.46 -8.05
CA GLY A 81 2.88 -3.38 -7.70
C GLY A 81 3.09 -2.85 -6.29
N GLY A 82 4.34 -2.49 -5.95
CA GLY A 82 4.60 -2.05 -4.60
C GLY A 82 6.07 -1.85 -4.27
N PHE A 83 6.32 -1.81 -2.95
CA PHE A 83 7.65 -1.66 -2.37
C PHE A 83 7.82 -2.57 -1.14
N ALA A 84 9.04 -2.99 -0.89
CA ALA A 84 9.39 -3.68 0.34
C ALA A 84 10.71 -3.19 0.92
N LEU A 85 10.79 -3.17 2.25
CA LEU A 85 12.06 -3.19 2.98
C LEU A 85 12.28 -4.59 3.52
N VAL A 86 13.46 -5.14 3.27
CA VAL A 86 13.87 -6.46 3.74
C VAL A 86 15.11 -6.31 4.60
N TYR A 87 15.01 -6.68 5.86
CA TYR A 87 16.16 -6.81 6.75
C TYR A 87 16.56 -8.28 6.84
N ASP A 88 17.79 -8.56 6.47
CA ASP A 88 18.45 -9.87 6.64
C ASP A 88 19.27 -9.86 7.94
N ALA A 89 18.82 -10.62 8.92
CA ALA A 89 19.44 -10.70 10.24
C ALA A 89 20.85 -11.32 10.21
N LYS A 90 21.13 -12.20 9.22
CA LYS A 90 22.44 -12.84 9.06
C LYS A 90 23.49 -11.86 8.56
N THR A 91 23.16 -11.06 7.55
CA THR A 91 24.08 -10.07 6.96
C THR A 91 23.97 -8.70 7.62
N LYS A 92 22.94 -8.48 8.44
CA LYS A 92 22.56 -7.19 9.05
C LYS A 92 22.36 -6.07 8.03
N ARG A 93 21.91 -6.44 6.83
CA ARG A 93 21.65 -5.51 5.72
C ARG A 93 20.16 -5.28 5.57
N THR A 94 19.78 -4.02 5.36
CA THR A 94 18.43 -3.64 4.93
C THR A 94 18.48 -3.26 3.46
N THR A 95 17.59 -3.86 2.66
CA THR A 95 17.46 -3.62 1.22
C THR A 95 16.09 -3.04 0.94
N ALA A 96 16.01 -2.01 0.11
CA ALA A 96 14.75 -1.49 -0.42
C ALA A 96 14.49 -2.10 -1.80
N LEU A 97 13.33 -2.69 -1.97
CA LEU A 97 12.89 -3.32 -3.20
C LEU A 97 11.78 -2.49 -3.84
N ASP A 98 12.01 -2.08 -5.10
CA ASP A 98 11.05 -1.33 -5.89
C ASP A 98 10.50 -2.21 -7.01
N PHE A 99 9.26 -2.62 -6.85
CA PHE A 99 8.45 -3.31 -7.85
C PHE A 99 7.18 -2.50 -8.19
N ARG A 100 7.32 -1.15 -8.13
CA ARG A 100 6.30 -0.18 -8.57
C ARG A 100 5.95 -0.43 -10.02
N GLU A 101 4.71 -0.23 -10.37
CA GLU A 101 4.23 -0.26 -11.75
C GLU A 101 4.99 0.76 -12.60
N ARG A 102 5.19 0.42 -13.86
CA ARG A 102 5.96 1.22 -14.80
C ARG A 102 5.15 1.55 -16.03
N ALA A 103 5.27 2.76 -16.53
CA ALA A 103 4.72 3.14 -17.82
C ALA A 103 5.34 2.31 -18.97
N GLY A 104 4.55 2.03 -20.00
CA GLY A 104 5.08 1.47 -21.26
C GLY A 104 5.93 2.45 -22.04
N ALA A 105 6.52 1.99 -23.13
CA ALA A 105 7.30 2.81 -24.07
C ALA A 105 6.44 3.88 -24.77
N SER A 106 5.12 3.64 -24.89
CA SER A 106 4.14 4.60 -25.37
C SER A 106 3.14 4.91 -24.28
N ILE A 107 2.91 6.20 -24.00
CA ILE A 107 1.89 6.68 -23.05
C ILE A 107 1.08 7.82 -23.68
N ASP A 108 -0.17 7.95 -23.26
CA ASP A 108 -0.98 9.12 -23.60
C ASP A 108 -0.78 10.21 -22.52
N GLY A 109 0.29 10.97 -22.65
CA GLY A 109 0.64 12.04 -21.71
C GLY A 109 -0.44 13.12 -21.59
N LYS A 110 -1.27 13.33 -22.62
CA LYS A 110 -2.39 14.27 -22.56
C LYS A 110 -3.49 13.76 -21.63
N ILE A 111 -3.83 12.46 -21.71
CA ILE A 111 -4.83 11.86 -20.81
C ILE A 111 -4.28 11.86 -19.37
N LEU A 112 -3.04 11.43 -19.17
CA LEU A 112 -2.44 11.34 -17.84
C LEU A 112 -2.18 12.71 -17.21
N GLY A 113 -1.90 13.75 -18.01
CA GLY A 113 -1.71 15.12 -17.56
C GLY A 113 -3.01 15.87 -17.20
N THR A 114 -4.20 15.25 -17.35
CA THR A 114 -5.49 15.89 -17.02
C THR A 114 -6.06 15.36 -15.72
N HIS A 115 -6.95 16.15 -15.08
CA HIS A 115 -7.76 15.65 -13.99
C HIS A 115 -8.82 14.67 -14.48
N GLY A 116 -8.71 13.43 -14.04
CA GLY A 116 -9.66 12.36 -14.32
C GLY A 116 -9.46 11.71 -15.69
N VAL A 117 -9.53 10.41 -15.72
CA VAL A 117 -9.48 9.64 -16.97
C VAL A 117 -10.85 9.74 -17.66
N PRO A 118 -10.91 10.14 -18.92
CA PRO A 118 -12.15 10.16 -19.67
C PRO A 118 -12.85 8.80 -19.69
N SER A 119 -14.18 8.77 -19.67
CA SER A 119 -14.95 7.54 -19.76
C SER A 119 -14.49 6.68 -20.94
N GLY A 120 -14.29 5.37 -20.71
CA GLY A 120 -13.80 4.44 -21.71
C GLY A 120 -12.29 4.54 -22.01
N LYS A 121 -11.53 5.33 -21.25
CA LYS A 121 -10.08 5.52 -21.42
C LYS A 121 -9.24 5.07 -20.22
N VAL A 122 -9.84 4.37 -19.25
CA VAL A 122 -9.15 3.94 -18.02
C VAL A 122 -7.93 3.05 -18.27
N GLY A 123 -7.92 2.31 -19.37
CA GLY A 123 -6.76 1.50 -19.78
C GLY A 123 -5.50 2.32 -20.05
N ALA A 124 -5.62 3.62 -20.35
CA ALA A 124 -4.46 4.52 -20.50
C ALA A 124 -3.69 4.73 -19.18
N ALA A 125 -4.34 4.50 -18.04
CA ALA A 125 -3.74 4.59 -16.72
C ALA A 125 -3.11 3.27 -16.22
N VAL A 126 -3.25 2.18 -16.97
CA VAL A 126 -2.67 0.88 -16.60
C VAL A 126 -1.16 0.91 -16.79
N GLY A 127 -0.43 0.74 -15.70
CA GLY A 127 1.01 0.49 -15.70
C GLY A 127 1.33 -1.00 -15.86
N ILE A 128 2.56 -1.30 -16.26
CA ILE A 128 3.07 -2.68 -16.29
C ILE A 128 3.06 -3.20 -14.87
N PRO A 129 2.34 -4.30 -14.56
CA PRO A 129 2.28 -4.87 -13.23
C PRO A 129 3.67 -5.24 -12.70
N GLY A 130 3.95 -4.90 -11.45
CA GLY A 130 5.24 -5.15 -10.81
C GLY A 130 5.20 -6.24 -9.75
N GLU A 131 4.05 -6.46 -9.11
CA GLU A 131 3.91 -7.40 -7.98
C GLU A 131 4.39 -8.82 -8.32
N PRO A 132 4.06 -9.43 -9.48
CA PRO A 132 4.54 -10.77 -9.79
C PRO A 132 6.07 -10.87 -9.78
N ALA A 133 6.77 -9.90 -10.38
CA ALA A 133 8.23 -9.87 -10.40
C ALA A 133 8.82 -9.58 -9.01
N GLY A 134 8.20 -8.68 -8.23
CA GLY A 134 8.62 -8.37 -6.87
C GLY A 134 8.58 -9.58 -5.95
N LEU A 135 7.48 -10.35 -5.99
CA LEU A 135 7.33 -11.55 -5.17
C LEU A 135 8.30 -12.67 -5.61
N VAL A 136 8.51 -12.86 -6.90
CA VAL A 136 9.53 -13.80 -7.41
C VAL A 136 10.93 -13.37 -7.02
N TRP A 137 11.21 -12.06 -7.04
CA TRP A 137 12.51 -11.54 -6.59
C TRP A 137 12.73 -11.82 -5.11
N LEU A 138 11.73 -11.56 -4.25
CA LEU A 138 11.79 -11.86 -2.82
C LEU A 138 12.04 -13.35 -2.55
N GLN A 139 11.31 -14.22 -3.25
CA GLN A 139 11.47 -15.66 -3.12
C GLN A 139 12.89 -16.12 -3.49
N LYS A 140 13.44 -15.64 -4.60
CA LYS A 140 14.77 -16.03 -5.08
C LYS A 140 15.91 -15.59 -4.15
N HIS A 141 15.77 -14.45 -3.48
CA HIS A 141 16.85 -13.86 -2.67
C HIS A 141 16.76 -14.17 -1.19
N TYR A 142 15.54 -14.36 -0.66
CA TYR A 142 15.29 -14.51 0.77
C TYR A 142 14.36 -15.68 1.13
N GLY A 143 13.74 -16.31 0.15
CA GLY A 143 12.85 -17.45 0.35
C GLY A 143 13.62 -18.72 0.73
N LYS A 144 12.98 -19.56 1.53
CA LYS A 144 13.39 -20.94 1.87
C LYS A 144 12.45 -21.98 1.28
N LYS A 145 11.25 -21.56 0.89
CA LYS A 145 10.21 -22.37 0.26
C LYS A 145 10.25 -22.17 -1.26
N THR A 146 9.57 -23.03 -1.97
CA THR A 146 9.28 -22.83 -3.38
C THR A 146 8.13 -21.80 -3.54
N LEU A 147 8.12 -21.06 -4.63
CA LEU A 147 7.02 -20.16 -4.93
C LEU A 147 5.65 -20.87 -4.98
N ALA A 148 5.63 -22.16 -5.35
CA ALA A 148 4.42 -22.97 -5.36
C ALA A 148 3.89 -23.22 -3.93
N GLU A 149 4.78 -23.43 -2.95
CA GLU A 149 4.39 -23.57 -1.54
C GLU A 149 3.86 -22.24 -0.99
N ASP A 150 4.49 -21.11 -1.36
CA ASP A 150 4.07 -19.77 -0.93
C ASP A 150 2.73 -19.35 -1.54
N ALA A 151 2.45 -19.74 -2.79
CA ALA A 151 1.21 -19.41 -3.49
C ALA A 151 0.04 -20.36 -3.11
N ALA A 152 0.32 -21.54 -2.56
CA ALA A 152 -0.69 -22.55 -2.28
C ALA A 152 -1.83 -22.08 -1.36
N PRO A 153 -1.59 -21.31 -0.26
CA PRO A 153 -2.67 -20.81 0.59
C PRO A 153 -3.64 -19.90 -0.18
N ALA A 154 -3.11 -18.96 -0.98
CA ALA A 154 -3.91 -18.04 -1.77
C ALA A 154 -4.73 -18.77 -2.84
N ALA A 155 -4.13 -19.73 -3.55
CA ALA A 155 -4.82 -20.56 -4.54
C ALA A 155 -5.95 -21.39 -3.90
N ALA A 156 -5.72 -21.96 -2.73
CA ALA A 156 -6.73 -22.70 -1.98
C ALA A 156 -7.91 -21.79 -1.57
N ILE A 157 -7.63 -20.64 -0.97
CA ILE A 157 -8.66 -19.67 -0.56
C ILE A 157 -9.48 -19.18 -1.77
N ALA A 158 -8.82 -18.90 -2.89
CA ALA A 158 -9.52 -18.47 -4.11
C ALA A 158 -10.43 -19.59 -4.67
N ARG A 159 -9.97 -20.83 -4.67
CA ARG A 159 -10.71 -21.99 -5.19
C ARG A 159 -11.85 -22.42 -4.27
N ASP A 160 -11.56 -22.62 -2.99
CA ASP A 160 -12.48 -23.18 -2.02
C ASP A 160 -13.45 -22.13 -1.49
N GLY A 161 -13.03 -20.87 -1.51
CA GLY A 161 -13.80 -19.69 -1.17
C GLY A 161 -13.48 -19.10 0.20
N PHE A 162 -13.83 -17.85 0.37
CA PHE A 162 -13.71 -17.10 1.62
C PHE A 162 -15.00 -16.34 1.93
N PRO A 163 -15.32 -16.05 3.21
CA PRO A 163 -16.49 -15.30 3.56
C PRO A 163 -16.36 -13.82 3.15
N LEU A 164 -17.38 -13.27 2.49
CA LEU A 164 -17.40 -11.85 2.15
C LEU A 164 -17.34 -11.00 3.43
N ALA A 165 -16.26 -10.25 3.58
CA ALA A 165 -16.07 -9.35 4.71
C ALA A 165 -16.84 -8.04 4.52
N PRO A 166 -17.28 -7.36 5.62
CA PRO A 166 -18.01 -6.08 5.54
C PRO A 166 -17.22 -5.00 4.79
N HIS A 167 -15.89 -4.95 4.96
CA HIS A 167 -15.04 -3.98 4.28
C HIS A 167 -15.07 -4.17 2.75
N LEU A 168 -14.91 -5.42 2.27
CA LEU A 168 -14.95 -5.71 0.84
C LEU A 168 -16.35 -5.47 0.26
N GLU A 169 -17.40 -5.78 1.02
CA GLU A 169 -18.78 -5.50 0.64
C GLU A 169 -19.01 -4.00 0.45
N GLY A 170 -18.62 -3.18 1.44
CA GLY A 170 -18.72 -1.72 1.37
C GLY A 170 -17.94 -1.13 0.20
N THR A 171 -16.71 -1.60 -0.04
CA THR A 171 -15.89 -1.19 -1.18
C THR A 171 -16.55 -1.59 -2.51
N ALA A 172 -17.09 -2.81 -2.62
CA ALA A 172 -17.78 -3.27 -3.80
C ALA A 172 -19.01 -2.40 -4.12
N MET A 173 -19.81 -2.07 -3.11
CA MET A 173 -20.97 -1.20 -3.29
C MET A 173 -20.58 0.22 -3.69
N ALA A 174 -19.57 0.80 -3.05
CA ALA A 174 -19.13 2.17 -3.33
C ALA A 174 -18.54 2.33 -4.75
N PHE A 175 -17.83 1.33 -5.23
CA PHE A 175 -17.05 1.41 -6.47
C PHE A 175 -17.55 0.50 -7.59
N ARG A 176 -18.79 -0.03 -7.52
CA ARG A 176 -19.35 -0.92 -8.54
C ARG A 176 -19.21 -0.39 -9.98
N LYS A 177 -19.39 0.90 -10.17
CA LYS A 177 -19.29 1.54 -11.50
C LYS A 177 -17.90 1.48 -12.14
N ARG A 178 -16.87 1.16 -11.37
CA ARG A 178 -15.51 0.99 -11.88
C ARG A 178 -15.28 -0.38 -12.50
N LEU A 179 -15.97 -1.42 -11.99
CA LEU A 179 -15.78 -2.80 -12.40
C LEU A 179 -16.49 -3.09 -13.72
N GLU A 180 -15.81 -3.84 -14.61
CA GLU A 180 -16.44 -4.41 -15.82
C GLU A 180 -17.56 -5.37 -15.44
N ASP A 181 -18.63 -5.41 -16.27
CA ASP A 181 -19.85 -6.15 -15.94
C ASP A 181 -19.70 -7.67 -16.02
N ASP A 182 -18.78 -8.18 -16.82
CA ASP A 182 -18.61 -9.60 -17.13
C ASP A 182 -17.39 -10.28 -16.46
N GLY A 183 -16.72 -9.60 -15.53
CA GLY A 183 -15.59 -10.16 -14.78
C GLY A 183 -15.99 -11.26 -13.79
N GLU A 184 -15.05 -12.16 -13.47
CA GLU A 184 -15.22 -13.19 -12.43
C GLU A 184 -15.56 -12.56 -11.08
N LEU A 185 -14.85 -11.47 -10.72
CA LEU A 185 -15.05 -10.77 -9.46
C LEU A 185 -16.47 -10.24 -9.32
N VAL A 186 -17.01 -9.64 -10.39
CA VAL A 186 -18.38 -9.13 -10.40
C VAL A 186 -19.38 -10.26 -10.23
N ARG A 187 -19.24 -11.37 -10.97
CA ARG A 187 -20.10 -12.53 -10.81
C ARG A 187 -20.06 -13.15 -9.41
N ALA A 188 -18.89 -13.04 -8.74
CA ALA A 188 -18.70 -13.60 -7.40
C ALA A 188 -19.26 -12.71 -6.28
N LEU A 189 -19.18 -11.37 -6.45
CA LEU A 189 -19.57 -10.41 -5.41
C LEU A 189 -21.04 -9.94 -5.49
N TYR A 190 -21.67 -10.00 -6.66
CA TYR A 190 -23.00 -9.38 -6.85
C TYR A 190 -24.08 -10.40 -7.17
N LYS A 191 -25.27 -10.21 -6.56
CA LYS A 191 -26.53 -10.85 -6.96
C LYS A 191 -27.13 -10.15 -8.16
N ASP A 192 -27.19 -8.81 -8.11
CA ASP A 192 -27.54 -7.94 -9.23
C ASP A 192 -26.33 -7.06 -9.52
N PRO A 193 -25.62 -7.28 -10.64
CA PRO A 193 -24.45 -6.49 -11.00
C PRO A 193 -24.81 -5.18 -11.70
N THR A 194 -26.09 -4.88 -11.97
CA THR A 194 -26.50 -3.66 -12.67
C THR A 194 -26.03 -2.43 -11.90
N PRO A 195 -25.14 -1.56 -12.45
CA PRO A 195 -24.51 -0.49 -11.66
C PRO A 195 -25.46 0.45 -10.92
N ALA A 196 -26.65 0.70 -11.47
CA ALA A 196 -27.66 1.56 -10.85
C ALA A 196 -28.49 0.87 -9.75
N LYS A 197 -28.45 -0.45 -9.67
CA LYS A 197 -29.23 -1.29 -8.75
C LYS A 197 -28.36 -2.36 -8.07
N ALA A 198 -27.06 -2.20 -8.11
CA ALA A 198 -26.12 -3.21 -7.63
C ALA A 198 -26.46 -3.66 -6.22
N THR A 199 -26.52 -4.97 -6.03
CA THR A 199 -26.64 -5.61 -4.72
C THR A 199 -25.62 -6.72 -4.63
N THR A 200 -24.85 -6.71 -3.57
CA THR A 200 -23.87 -7.75 -3.29
C THR A 200 -24.51 -9.04 -2.78
N VAL A 201 -23.75 -10.14 -2.81
CA VAL A 201 -24.09 -11.29 -1.98
C VAL A 201 -24.00 -10.88 -0.49
N PRO A 202 -24.71 -11.56 0.43
CA PRO A 202 -24.67 -11.15 1.85
C PRO A 202 -23.26 -11.22 2.43
N VAL A 203 -22.96 -10.34 3.35
CA VAL A 203 -21.76 -10.48 4.22
C VAL A 203 -21.75 -11.87 4.85
N GLY A 204 -20.60 -12.53 4.84
CA GLY A 204 -20.42 -13.91 5.25
C GLY A 204 -20.72 -14.96 4.16
N ALA A 205 -21.31 -14.59 3.02
CA ALA A 205 -21.45 -15.50 1.89
C ALA A 205 -20.07 -15.90 1.34
N ILE A 206 -19.96 -17.16 0.90
CA ILE A 206 -18.70 -17.68 0.38
C ILE A 206 -18.48 -17.19 -1.05
N VAL A 207 -17.40 -16.47 -1.23
CA VAL A 207 -16.92 -15.91 -2.52
C VAL A 207 -15.85 -16.84 -3.07
N LYS A 208 -16.01 -17.33 -4.29
CA LYS A 208 -15.05 -18.19 -4.99
C LYS A 208 -14.50 -17.52 -6.23
N ARG A 209 -13.21 -17.71 -6.47
CA ARG A 209 -12.45 -17.13 -7.59
C ARG A 209 -11.65 -18.20 -8.34
N PRO A 210 -12.31 -19.15 -9.03
CA PRO A 210 -11.62 -20.29 -9.65
C PRO A 210 -10.64 -19.90 -10.77
N GLN A 211 -10.88 -18.82 -11.52
CA GLN A 211 -9.92 -18.34 -12.53
C GLN A 211 -8.67 -17.77 -11.86
N LEU A 212 -8.86 -16.97 -10.80
CA LEU A 212 -7.74 -16.46 -10.02
C LEU A 212 -6.97 -17.61 -9.35
N ALA A 213 -7.65 -18.64 -8.83
CA ALA A 213 -7.00 -19.82 -8.26
C ALA A 213 -6.08 -20.51 -9.27
N ALA A 214 -6.56 -20.74 -10.51
CA ALA A 214 -5.77 -21.32 -11.58
C ALA A 214 -4.54 -20.44 -11.95
N THR A 215 -4.71 -19.12 -11.95
CA THR A 215 -3.61 -18.18 -12.19
C THR A 215 -2.57 -18.24 -11.07
N LEU A 216 -2.99 -18.29 -9.79
CA LEU A 216 -2.09 -18.42 -8.65
C LEU A 216 -1.32 -19.74 -8.66
N GLU A 217 -1.99 -20.87 -9.01
CA GLU A 217 -1.32 -22.15 -9.17
C GLU A 217 -0.28 -22.12 -10.31
N ARG A 218 -0.61 -21.48 -11.43
CA ARG A 218 0.36 -21.28 -12.52
C ARG A 218 1.52 -20.40 -12.10
N PHE A 219 1.25 -19.29 -11.40
CA PHE A 219 2.27 -18.41 -10.85
C PHE A 219 3.23 -19.17 -9.93
N GLY A 220 2.71 -19.99 -9.05
CA GLY A 220 3.52 -20.85 -8.18
C GLY A 220 4.48 -21.77 -8.95
N ARG A 221 4.03 -22.33 -10.09
CA ARG A 221 4.84 -23.25 -10.90
C ARG A 221 5.80 -22.56 -11.86
N GLU A 222 5.35 -21.49 -12.52
CA GLU A 222 6.01 -20.87 -13.67
C GLU A 222 6.67 -19.53 -13.35
N GLY A 223 6.40 -18.99 -12.13
CA GLY A 223 6.89 -17.68 -11.68
C GLY A 223 6.27 -16.54 -12.46
N ASP A 224 6.99 -15.42 -12.51
CA ASP A 224 6.57 -14.18 -13.16
C ASP A 224 6.44 -14.30 -14.70
N SER A 225 7.02 -15.35 -15.30
CA SER A 225 6.87 -15.63 -16.73
C SER A 225 5.40 -15.80 -17.16
N VAL A 226 4.51 -16.19 -16.22
CA VAL A 226 3.05 -16.24 -16.46
C VAL A 226 2.55 -14.88 -16.91
N PHE A 227 2.96 -13.80 -16.26
CA PHE A 227 2.47 -12.44 -16.52
C PHE A 227 3.17 -11.79 -17.73
N TYR A 228 4.49 -11.95 -17.81
CA TYR A 228 5.29 -11.22 -18.80
C TYR A 228 5.46 -11.96 -20.13
N LYS A 229 4.96 -13.22 -20.22
CA LYS A 229 4.96 -14.02 -21.46
C LYS A 229 3.59 -14.63 -21.74
N SER A 230 3.14 -15.59 -20.89
CA SER A 230 1.97 -16.42 -21.22
C SER A 230 0.65 -15.65 -21.21
N LEU A 231 0.43 -14.73 -20.24
CA LEU A 231 -0.75 -13.88 -20.14
C LEU A 231 -0.56 -12.49 -20.76
N ALA A 232 0.65 -12.17 -21.27
CA ALA A 232 0.93 -10.86 -21.85
C ALA A 232 -0.06 -10.46 -22.95
N PRO A 233 -0.45 -11.32 -23.92
CA PRO A 233 -1.44 -10.98 -24.93
C PRO A 233 -2.80 -10.60 -24.32
N GLN A 234 -3.26 -11.33 -23.26
CA GLN A 234 -4.54 -11.07 -22.61
C GLN A 234 -4.50 -9.76 -21.79
N ILE A 235 -3.40 -9.49 -21.08
CA ILE A 235 -3.20 -8.23 -20.34
C ILE A 235 -3.24 -7.04 -21.29
N VAL A 236 -2.50 -7.13 -22.39
CA VAL A 236 -2.45 -6.08 -23.43
C VAL A 236 -3.83 -5.87 -24.06
N ALA A 237 -4.52 -6.95 -24.43
CA ALA A 237 -5.86 -6.87 -25.01
C ALA A 237 -6.87 -6.23 -24.05
N ALA A 238 -6.83 -6.61 -22.76
CA ALA A 238 -7.69 -6.07 -21.73
C ALA A 238 -7.48 -4.55 -21.56
N ALA A 239 -6.24 -4.09 -21.40
CA ALA A 239 -5.93 -2.67 -21.31
C ALA A 239 -6.31 -1.90 -22.59
N LYS A 240 -6.02 -2.47 -23.76
CA LYS A 240 -6.26 -1.86 -25.07
C LYS A 240 -7.77 -1.62 -25.34
N LYS A 241 -8.63 -2.53 -24.90
CA LYS A 241 -10.11 -2.39 -25.00
C LYS A 241 -10.59 -1.05 -24.41
N PHE A 242 -9.87 -0.52 -23.41
CA PHE A 242 -10.18 0.74 -22.74
C PHE A 242 -9.12 1.83 -23.00
N GLY A 243 -8.48 1.82 -24.15
CA GLY A 243 -7.57 2.87 -24.60
C GLY A 243 -6.16 2.78 -24.05
N GLY A 244 -5.75 1.64 -23.47
CA GLY A 244 -4.40 1.38 -23.02
C GLY A 244 -3.41 1.26 -24.17
N THR A 245 -2.15 1.62 -23.90
CA THR A 245 -1.07 1.67 -24.89
C THR A 245 0.00 0.60 -24.66
N LEU A 246 -0.13 -0.22 -23.62
CA LEU A 246 0.81 -1.29 -23.30
C LEU A 246 0.96 -2.28 -24.44
N THR A 247 2.18 -2.79 -24.62
CA THR A 247 2.53 -3.85 -25.55
C THR A 247 3.12 -5.06 -24.83
N GLU A 248 3.17 -6.21 -25.48
CA GLU A 248 3.84 -7.40 -24.93
C GLU A 248 5.34 -7.16 -24.71
N ALA A 249 5.98 -6.33 -25.55
CA ALA A 249 7.37 -5.93 -25.37
C ALA A 249 7.57 -5.08 -24.09
N ASP A 250 6.62 -4.22 -23.75
CA ASP A 250 6.65 -3.47 -22.50
C ASP A 250 6.61 -4.41 -21.29
N LEU A 251 5.68 -5.37 -21.30
CA LEU A 251 5.58 -6.39 -20.25
C LEU A 251 6.89 -7.21 -20.13
N ALA A 252 7.42 -7.70 -21.24
CA ALA A 252 8.67 -8.48 -21.26
C ALA A 252 9.90 -7.69 -20.79
N SER A 253 9.85 -6.36 -20.82
CA SER A 253 10.95 -5.47 -20.41
C SER A 253 10.92 -5.10 -18.92
N TYR A 254 9.93 -5.56 -18.17
CA TYR A 254 9.80 -5.18 -16.76
C TYR A 254 10.93 -5.76 -15.91
N THR A 255 11.46 -4.95 -15.01
CA THR A 255 12.50 -5.34 -14.03
C THR A 255 12.18 -4.76 -12.67
N VAL A 256 12.48 -5.54 -11.64
CA VAL A 256 12.50 -5.08 -10.25
C VAL A 256 13.79 -4.29 -10.01
N GLU A 257 13.72 -3.26 -9.16
CA GLU A 257 14.88 -2.44 -8.80
C GLU A 257 15.25 -2.65 -7.33
N GLU A 258 16.49 -3.07 -7.09
CA GLU A 258 17.08 -3.00 -5.75
C GLU A 258 17.63 -1.59 -5.52
N ARG A 259 17.25 -0.97 -4.39
CA ARG A 259 17.66 0.38 -4.03
C ARG A 259 18.29 0.41 -2.64
N ALA A 260 19.16 1.38 -2.39
CA ALA A 260 19.56 1.71 -1.03
C ALA A 260 18.40 2.40 -0.31
N PRO A 261 17.99 1.95 0.88
CA PRO A 261 16.95 2.63 1.65
C PRO A 261 17.37 4.04 2.04
N LEU A 262 16.41 4.95 2.23
CA LEU A 262 16.66 6.19 2.95
C LEU A 262 16.90 5.87 4.42
N VAL A 263 17.83 6.59 5.05
CA VAL A 263 18.22 6.38 6.45
C VAL A 263 18.16 7.70 7.20
N GLY A 264 17.46 7.70 8.33
CA GLY A 264 17.38 8.83 9.25
C GLY A 264 17.59 8.43 10.69
N GLN A 265 17.60 9.42 11.60
CA GLN A 265 17.72 9.22 13.04
C GLN A 265 16.55 9.88 13.75
N PHE A 266 15.99 9.19 14.75
CA PHE A 266 14.94 9.73 15.59
C PHE A 266 15.00 9.12 17.00
N GLY A 267 15.13 9.93 18.03
CA GLY A 267 15.16 9.47 19.43
C GLY A 267 16.25 8.46 19.75
N GLY A 268 17.43 8.58 19.14
CA GLY A 268 18.53 7.62 19.31
C GLY A 268 18.35 6.31 18.50
N ARG A 269 17.34 6.25 17.66
CA ARG A 269 17.00 5.10 16.80
C ARG A 269 17.32 5.40 15.35
N THR A 270 17.72 4.36 14.62
CA THR A 270 17.92 4.45 13.16
C THR A 270 16.64 4.05 12.44
N VAL A 271 16.18 4.89 11.52
CA VAL A 271 14.97 4.66 10.71
C VAL A 271 15.39 4.37 9.29
N PHE A 272 15.03 3.19 8.78
CA PHE A 272 15.14 2.83 7.37
C PHE A 272 13.78 2.95 6.73
N THR A 273 13.70 3.60 5.57
CA THR A 273 12.43 3.80 4.84
C THR A 273 12.64 3.81 3.33
N MET A 274 11.56 3.87 2.57
CA MET A 274 11.59 3.70 1.12
C MET A 274 12.13 4.97 0.42
N PRO A 275 13.08 4.83 -0.52
CA PRO A 275 13.55 5.93 -1.35
C PRO A 275 12.62 6.20 -2.53
N ALA A 276 12.92 7.25 -3.32
CA ALA A 276 12.25 7.52 -4.58
C ALA A 276 12.26 6.26 -5.52
N PRO A 277 11.16 6.04 -6.27
CA PRO A 277 10.05 6.93 -6.57
C PRO A 277 9.00 7.06 -5.47
N SER A 278 9.15 6.43 -4.30
CA SER A 278 8.29 6.78 -3.17
C SER A 278 8.74 8.09 -2.53
N ALA A 279 7.81 9.02 -2.36
CA ALA A 279 8.00 10.22 -1.58
C ALA A 279 7.77 9.99 -0.07
N GLY A 280 7.15 8.85 0.29
CA GLY A 280 6.77 8.58 1.67
C GLY A 280 7.95 8.60 2.63
N GLY A 281 9.07 8.00 2.25
CA GLY A 281 10.28 8.01 3.07
C GLY A 281 10.89 9.39 3.25
N LEU A 282 10.94 10.22 2.20
CA LEU A 282 11.34 11.62 2.30
C LEU A 282 10.46 12.37 3.29
N MET A 283 9.15 12.32 3.09
CA MET A 283 8.17 13.03 3.93
C MET A 283 8.24 12.60 5.40
N LEU A 284 8.41 11.29 5.66
CA LEU A 284 8.59 10.75 7.00
C LEU A 284 9.86 11.32 7.66
N LEU A 285 11.02 11.21 6.99
CA LEU A 285 12.30 11.63 7.56
C LEU A 285 12.39 13.14 7.74
N GLU A 286 11.80 13.94 6.86
CA GLU A 286 11.69 15.39 7.06
C GLU A 286 10.94 15.72 8.35
N ASN A 287 9.76 15.14 8.56
CA ASN A 287 8.96 15.40 9.75
C ASN A 287 9.61 14.89 11.02
N LEU A 288 10.20 13.69 11.01
CA LEU A 288 10.98 13.19 12.13
C LEU A 288 12.15 14.11 12.47
N THR A 289 12.81 14.68 11.47
CA THR A 289 13.95 15.61 11.68
C THR A 289 13.49 16.98 12.14
N LEU A 290 12.40 17.52 11.60
CA LEU A 290 11.84 18.83 11.98
C LEU A 290 11.46 18.88 13.46
N PHE A 291 10.85 17.81 13.97
CA PHE A 291 10.35 17.73 15.34
C PHE A 291 11.20 16.85 16.25
N GLY A 292 12.29 16.36 15.74
CA GLY A 292 13.34 15.45 16.15
C GLY A 292 13.64 15.26 17.61
N ALA A 293 14.46 14.32 17.81
CA ALA A 293 14.86 13.52 18.94
C ALA A 293 15.07 14.22 20.28
N ASP A 294 15.70 15.37 20.29
CA ASP A 294 16.04 16.07 21.54
C ASP A 294 14.85 16.89 22.06
N LYS A 295 13.82 16.99 21.25
CA LYS A 295 12.64 17.84 21.47
C LYS A 295 11.33 17.16 21.08
N SER A 296 11.29 15.84 21.06
CA SER A 296 10.02 15.10 21.03
C SER A 296 9.09 15.57 22.16
N SER A 297 9.69 16.06 23.28
CA SER A 297 8.98 16.77 24.33
C SER A 297 8.34 18.08 23.87
N GLU A 298 8.90 18.81 22.89
CA GLU A 298 8.31 20.06 22.38
C GLU A 298 7.04 19.78 21.57
N LEU A 299 7.05 18.77 20.69
CA LEU A 299 5.87 18.36 19.93
C LEU A 299 4.73 17.87 20.83
N PHE A 300 5.08 17.19 21.91
CA PHE A 300 4.12 16.60 22.84
C PHE A 300 4.05 17.36 24.18
N ALA A 301 4.69 18.52 24.32
CA ALA A 301 4.72 19.30 25.56
C ALA A 301 3.32 19.68 26.06
N LYS A 302 2.35 19.85 25.16
CA LYS A 302 0.94 20.13 25.48
C LYS A 302 0.07 18.87 25.60
N GLY A 303 0.67 17.71 25.48
CA GLY A 303 0.02 16.40 25.48
C GLY A 303 -0.22 15.84 24.08
N PHE A 304 -0.20 14.51 24.00
CA PHE A 304 -0.49 13.78 22.76
C PHE A 304 -1.90 14.14 22.27
N GLY A 305 -2.03 14.46 20.98
CA GLY A 305 -3.31 14.81 20.35
C GLY A 305 -3.80 16.24 20.67
N SER A 306 -2.95 17.12 21.26
CA SER A 306 -3.28 18.52 21.41
C SER A 306 -3.37 19.26 20.07
N SER A 307 -4.13 20.35 20.02
CA SER A 307 -4.24 21.20 18.81
C SER A 307 -2.89 21.75 18.37
N GLU A 308 -2.02 22.10 19.33
CA GLU A 308 -0.67 22.57 19.05
C GLU A 308 0.21 21.48 18.40
N SER A 309 0.13 20.26 18.92
CA SER A 309 0.87 19.13 18.31
C SER A 309 0.42 18.86 16.89
N TYR A 310 -0.90 18.80 16.65
CA TYR A 310 -1.45 18.61 15.31
C TYR A 310 -1.11 19.76 14.37
N HIS A 311 -1.12 21.01 14.86
CA HIS A 311 -0.75 22.17 14.06
C HIS A 311 0.71 22.08 13.56
N LEU A 312 1.66 21.78 14.46
CA LEU A 312 3.06 21.64 14.11
C LEU A 312 3.29 20.49 13.11
N ILE A 313 2.65 19.34 13.33
CA ILE A 313 2.72 18.20 12.38
C ILE A 313 2.19 18.62 11.02
N ALA A 314 1.02 19.27 10.96
CA ALA A 314 0.42 19.72 9.71
C ALA A 314 1.31 20.71 8.95
N GLU A 315 1.94 21.65 9.64
CA GLU A 315 2.89 22.60 9.03
C GLU A 315 4.15 21.89 8.48
N GLY A 316 4.69 20.92 9.22
CA GLY A 316 5.79 20.07 8.73
C GLY A 316 5.40 19.31 7.47
N MET A 317 4.22 18.67 7.50
CA MET A 317 3.67 17.90 6.36
C MET A 317 3.48 18.77 5.11
N ARG A 318 3.02 20.03 5.25
CA ARG A 318 2.89 20.97 4.13
C ARG A 318 4.21 21.17 3.38
N GLY A 319 5.30 21.39 4.12
CA GLY A 319 6.63 21.51 3.53
C GLY A 319 7.07 20.22 2.81
N ALA A 320 6.84 19.08 3.45
CA ALA A 320 7.17 17.78 2.87
C ALA A 320 6.38 17.46 1.58
N TYR A 321 5.10 17.85 1.52
CA TYR A 321 4.33 17.75 0.28
C TYR A 321 4.86 18.67 -0.82
N ALA A 322 5.29 19.88 -0.49
CA ALA A 322 5.89 20.79 -1.47
C ALA A 322 7.17 20.17 -2.08
N ASP A 323 8.03 19.58 -1.25
CA ASP A 323 9.25 18.91 -1.71
C ASP A 323 8.93 17.63 -2.52
N ARG A 324 7.94 16.85 -2.09
CA ARG A 324 7.42 15.72 -2.90
C ARG A 324 7.09 16.17 -4.32
N MET A 325 6.32 17.25 -4.46
CA MET A 325 5.88 17.74 -5.77
C MET A 325 7.04 18.28 -6.60
N ALA A 326 7.97 19.01 -5.97
CA ALA A 326 9.07 19.68 -6.66
C ALA A 326 10.20 18.72 -7.07
N HIS A 327 10.46 17.68 -6.27
CA HIS A 327 11.74 16.97 -6.33
C HIS A 327 11.64 15.46 -6.49
N VAL A 328 10.45 14.83 -6.23
CA VAL A 328 10.34 13.37 -6.32
C VAL A 328 9.77 12.91 -7.66
N GLY A 329 10.38 11.89 -8.22
CA GLY A 329 10.03 11.20 -9.45
C GLY A 329 10.83 9.92 -9.58
N ASP A 330 10.80 9.29 -10.76
CA ASP A 330 11.63 8.11 -11.01
C ASP A 330 13.11 8.51 -11.21
N PRO A 331 14.02 8.11 -10.30
CA PRO A 331 15.44 8.48 -10.40
C PRO A 331 16.16 7.84 -11.59
N LYS A 332 15.59 6.82 -12.24
CA LYS A 332 16.12 6.26 -13.50
C LYS A 332 15.84 7.14 -14.71
N ILE A 333 14.77 7.93 -14.62
CA ILE A 333 14.33 8.79 -15.72
C ILE A 333 14.78 10.24 -15.49
N VAL A 334 14.79 10.69 -14.22
CA VAL A 334 15.16 12.05 -13.82
C VAL A 334 16.36 11.97 -12.88
N ALA A 335 17.55 12.16 -13.44
CA ALA A 335 18.82 11.92 -12.74
C ALA A 335 19.05 12.81 -11.50
N THR A 336 18.39 13.98 -11.40
CA THR A 336 18.54 14.89 -10.25
C THR A 336 17.80 14.42 -9.00
N VAL A 337 16.78 13.56 -9.12
CA VAL A 337 15.89 13.14 -8.02
C VAL A 337 16.66 12.69 -6.78
N THR A 338 17.67 11.84 -6.95
CA THR A 338 18.44 11.32 -5.80
C THR A 338 19.16 12.43 -5.06
N GLN A 339 19.75 13.40 -5.78
CA GLN A 339 20.44 14.54 -5.18
C GLN A 339 19.45 15.53 -4.58
N ASP A 340 18.32 15.77 -5.25
CA ASP A 340 17.29 16.68 -4.76
C ASP A 340 16.70 16.18 -3.44
N VAL A 341 16.38 14.87 -3.33
CA VAL A 341 15.94 14.22 -2.09
C VAL A 341 17.01 14.34 -0.99
N ALA A 342 18.28 14.16 -1.31
CA ALA A 342 19.37 14.31 -0.33
C ALA A 342 19.50 15.77 0.15
N ASN A 343 19.31 16.75 -0.75
CA ASN A 343 19.29 18.17 -0.41
C ASN A 343 18.10 18.53 0.50
N ASP A 344 16.94 17.95 0.25
CA ASP A 344 15.73 18.14 1.06
C ASP A 344 15.93 17.63 2.49
N LEU A 345 16.62 16.52 2.66
CA LEU A 345 16.95 15.96 3.97
C LEU A 345 18.16 16.62 4.65
N ALA A 346 18.79 17.62 4.02
CA ALA A 346 19.95 18.29 4.62
C ALA A 346 19.58 18.99 5.93
N ALA A 347 20.33 18.69 6.99
CA ALA A 347 20.05 19.19 8.35
C ALA A 347 19.92 20.71 8.43
N ALA A 348 20.78 21.45 7.72
CA ALA A 348 20.75 22.92 7.70
C ALA A 348 19.46 23.44 7.07
N ARG A 349 18.96 22.80 5.99
CA ARG A 349 17.70 23.17 5.33
C ARG A 349 16.50 22.89 6.25
N LEU A 350 16.46 21.72 6.86
CA LEU A 350 15.37 21.37 7.78
C LEU A 350 15.39 22.22 9.05
N ALA A 351 16.56 22.59 9.57
CA ALA A 351 16.68 23.53 10.68
C ALA A 351 16.19 24.95 10.32
N ALA A 352 16.44 25.41 9.08
CA ALA A 352 15.88 26.66 8.58
C ALA A 352 14.36 26.61 8.44
N ARG A 353 13.83 25.51 7.87
CA ARG A 353 12.37 25.25 7.77
C ARG A 353 11.72 25.25 9.16
N ARG A 354 12.34 24.54 10.13
CA ARG A 354 11.78 24.48 11.50
C ARG A 354 11.62 25.87 12.12
N LYS A 355 12.58 26.77 11.87
CA LYS A 355 12.51 28.17 12.36
C LYS A 355 11.38 28.98 11.70
N SER A 356 10.98 28.63 10.48
CA SER A 356 9.88 29.31 9.78
C SER A 356 8.49 28.81 10.18
N ILE A 357 8.38 27.64 10.80
CA ILE A 357 7.11 27.09 11.27
C ILE A 357 6.67 27.87 12.50
N SER A 358 5.53 28.56 12.40
CA SER A 358 4.88 29.27 13.50
C SER A 358 4.03 28.30 14.33
N SER A 359 3.90 28.57 15.65
CA SER A 359 3.00 27.81 16.54
C SER A 359 1.54 28.27 16.47
N ASP A 360 1.28 29.42 15.88
CA ASP A 360 -0.01 30.14 15.93
C ASP A 360 -0.48 30.67 14.56
N ALA A 361 0.30 30.48 13.51
CA ALA A 361 -0.04 30.90 12.17
C ALA A 361 0.22 29.80 11.14
N THR A 362 -0.73 29.66 10.21
CA THR A 362 -0.64 28.69 9.11
C THR A 362 0.04 29.35 7.91
N HIS A 363 1.03 28.66 7.33
CA HIS A 363 1.65 29.09 6.09
C HIS A 363 0.69 28.89 4.91
N ASP A 364 0.80 29.76 3.89
CA ASP A 364 0.12 29.56 2.62
C ASP A 364 0.51 28.21 2.03
N SER A 365 -0.48 27.37 1.74
CA SER A 365 -0.25 26.07 1.14
C SER A 365 -0.07 26.21 -0.36
N ALA A 366 1.01 25.64 -0.90
CA ALA A 366 0.90 25.09 -2.23
C ALA A 366 -0.22 24.04 -2.18
N PHE A 367 -1.17 24.13 -3.09
CA PHE A 367 -2.42 23.38 -3.08
C PHE A 367 -2.18 21.87 -3.20
N PHE A 368 -2.88 21.06 -2.38
CA PHE A 368 -2.83 19.60 -2.45
C PHE A 368 -4.22 19.05 -2.70
N ALA A 369 -4.43 18.47 -3.88
CA ALA A 369 -5.57 17.60 -4.12
C ALA A 369 -5.23 16.19 -3.58
N SER A 370 -5.92 15.75 -2.56
CA SER A 370 -5.83 14.37 -2.07
C SER A 370 -6.62 13.46 -3.01
N ARG A 371 -5.98 12.40 -3.52
CA ARG A 371 -6.64 11.28 -4.20
C ARG A 371 -6.77 10.11 -3.24
N GLU A 372 -7.93 9.46 -3.22
CA GLU A 372 -8.10 8.23 -2.46
C GLU A 372 -7.50 7.07 -3.26
N GLY A 373 -6.73 6.21 -2.59
CA GLY A 373 -6.11 5.03 -3.17
C GLY A 373 -6.44 3.76 -2.38
N GLY A 374 -6.54 2.64 -3.09
CA GLY A 374 -6.56 1.30 -2.51
C GLY A 374 -5.13 0.81 -2.34
N THR A 375 -4.73 0.47 -1.13
CA THR A 375 -3.39 0.00 -0.78
C THR A 375 -3.50 -0.93 0.41
N THR A 376 -2.60 -1.89 0.53
CA THR A 376 -2.48 -2.73 1.73
C THR A 376 -1.04 -2.79 2.19
N HIS A 377 -0.85 -2.96 3.50
CA HIS A 377 0.46 -3.08 4.12
C HIS A 377 0.54 -4.34 4.96
N LEU A 378 1.73 -4.96 4.99
CA LEU A 378 2.02 -6.10 5.83
C LEU A 378 3.43 -6.04 6.41
N VAL A 379 3.59 -6.61 7.59
CA VAL A 379 4.88 -6.84 8.25
C VAL A 379 4.98 -8.30 8.66
N VAL A 380 6.12 -8.91 8.38
CA VAL A 380 6.44 -10.29 8.75
C VAL A 380 7.81 -10.36 9.36
N VAL A 381 7.91 -11.08 10.49
CA VAL A 381 9.17 -11.34 11.21
C VAL A 381 9.31 -12.83 11.43
N ASP A 382 10.43 -13.43 11.03
CA ASP A 382 10.69 -14.84 11.26
C ASP A 382 11.52 -15.12 12.54
N LYS A 383 11.71 -16.39 12.84
CA LYS A 383 12.42 -16.85 14.04
C LYS A 383 13.93 -16.53 14.01
N GLU A 384 14.49 -16.27 12.86
CA GLU A 384 15.87 -15.84 12.67
C GLU A 384 16.05 -14.33 12.86
N GLY A 385 14.94 -13.58 12.98
CA GLY A 385 14.92 -12.13 13.15
C GLY A 385 14.96 -11.36 11.83
N ASN A 386 14.73 -12.03 10.69
CA ASN A 386 14.52 -11.33 9.43
C ASN A 386 13.19 -10.58 9.46
N VAL A 387 13.14 -9.41 8.84
CA VAL A 387 11.95 -8.56 8.80
C VAL A 387 11.63 -8.19 7.36
N VAL A 388 10.37 -8.36 6.95
CA VAL A 388 9.83 -7.82 5.70
C VAL A 388 8.71 -6.84 6.05
N SER A 389 8.85 -5.59 5.62
CA SER A 389 7.83 -4.55 5.64
C SER A 389 7.46 -4.25 4.18
N LEU A 390 6.26 -4.63 3.75
CA LEU A 390 5.83 -4.62 2.35
C LEU A 390 4.52 -3.88 2.21
N THR A 391 4.45 -2.99 1.23
CA THR A 391 3.23 -2.29 0.83
C THR A 391 2.96 -2.59 -0.64
N THR A 392 1.76 -3.05 -0.96
CA THR A 392 1.32 -3.37 -2.31
C THR A 392 -0.02 -2.70 -2.64
N THR A 393 -0.24 -2.40 -3.92
CA THR A 393 -1.37 -1.60 -4.36
C THR A 393 -1.80 -1.96 -5.78
N VAL A 394 -3.01 -1.58 -6.13
CA VAL A 394 -3.49 -1.41 -7.52
C VAL A 394 -3.87 0.07 -7.78
N ASN A 395 -3.50 0.99 -6.89
CA ASN A 395 -3.78 2.42 -6.78
C ASN A 395 -5.22 2.69 -6.28
N SER A 396 -6.16 2.95 -7.17
CA SER A 396 -7.55 3.21 -6.76
C SER A 396 -8.27 1.94 -6.29
N PRO A 397 -9.37 2.03 -5.53
CA PRO A 397 -10.17 0.85 -5.20
C PRO A 397 -10.57 0.07 -6.45
N PHE A 398 -10.14 -1.20 -6.52
CA PHE A 398 -10.21 -2.10 -7.68
C PHE A 398 -9.36 -1.68 -8.89
N GLY A 399 -8.38 -0.80 -8.71
CA GLY A 399 -7.50 -0.34 -9.78
C GLY A 399 -8.27 0.29 -10.93
N SER A 400 -7.94 -0.10 -12.15
CA SER A 400 -8.66 0.30 -13.37
C SER A 400 -10.08 -0.28 -13.47
N GLY A 401 -10.43 -1.26 -12.65
CA GLY A 401 -11.66 -2.05 -12.77
C GLY A 401 -11.65 -3.07 -13.91
N ILE A 402 -10.57 -3.13 -14.68
CA ILE A 402 -10.39 -4.06 -15.81
C ILE A 402 -9.90 -5.40 -15.27
N GLU A 403 -10.69 -6.45 -15.43
CA GLU A 403 -10.28 -7.81 -15.10
C GLU A 403 -9.70 -8.51 -16.33
N VAL A 404 -8.57 -9.20 -16.18
CA VAL A 404 -7.98 -10.00 -17.25
C VAL A 404 -8.80 -11.26 -17.43
N ALA A 405 -9.48 -11.35 -18.56
CA ALA A 405 -10.39 -12.44 -18.88
C ALA A 405 -9.71 -13.81 -18.81
N GLY A 406 -10.32 -14.76 -18.10
CA GLY A 406 -9.79 -16.09 -17.90
C GLY A 406 -8.66 -16.19 -16.86
N ALA A 407 -8.16 -15.04 -16.33
CA ALA A 407 -7.09 -15.00 -15.35
C ALA A 407 -7.56 -14.52 -13.96
N GLY A 408 -8.66 -13.77 -13.88
CA GLY A 408 -9.34 -13.44 -12.65
C GLY A 408 -8.65 -12.38 -11.78
N PHE A 409 -7.65 -11.64 -12.24
CA PHE A 409 -7.04 -10.54 -11.51
C PHE A 409 -7.34 -9.20 -12.17
N LEU A 410 -7.40 -8.14 -11.36
CA LEU A 410 -7.61 -6.78 -11.81
C LEU A 410 -6.30 -6.11 -12.21
N LEU A 411 -6.35 -5.24 -13.22
CA LEU A 411 -5.25 -4.37 -13.59
C LEU A 411 -5.29 -3.07 -12.77
N ASN A 412 -4.11 -2.55 -12.45
CA ASN A 412 -3.93 -1.27 -11.76
C ASN A 412 -4.37 -0.07 -12.60
N ASP A 413 -4.49 1.10 -11.98
CA ASP A 413 -4.60 2.41 -12.63
C ASP A 413 -3.49 3.36 -12.17
N GLU A 414 -2.30 2.81 -11.99
CA GLU A 414 -1.19 3.43 -11.29
C GLU A 414 -0.58 4.64 -12.01
N LEU A 415 -0.64 4.68 -13.35
CA LEU A 415 -0.09 5.81 -14.10
C LEU A 415 -0.87 7.11 -13.82
N TRP A 416 -1.99 7.02 -13.15
CA TRP A 416 -2.75 8.17 -12.68
C TRP A 416 -2.06 8.90 -11.52
N ASP A 417 -1.04 8.31 -10.92
CA ASP A 417 -0.19 8.95 -9.92
C ASP A 417 0.88 9.87 -10.51
N PHE A 418 1.01 9.94 -11.82
CA PHE A 418 1.75 11.02 -12.46
C PHE A 418 1.12 12.38 -12.17
N SER A 419 1.95 13.42 -12.07
CA SER A 419 1.48 14.79 -11.87
C SER A 419 0.67 15.27 -13.06
N THR A 420 -0.47 15.90 -12.77
CA THR A 420 -1.25 16.59 -13.80
C THR A 420 -0.62 17.93 -14.18
N ASP A 421 -0.98 18.46 -15.35
CA ASP A 421 -0.53 19.78 -15.80
C ASP A 421 -0.96 20.88 -14.82
N GLU A 422 -2.12 20.73 -14.17
CA GLU A 422 -2.63 21.69 -13.20
C GLU A 422 -1.84 21.64 -11.90
N GLU A 423 -1.56 20.45 -11.38
CA GLU A 423 -0.70 20.25 -10.20
C GLU A 423 0.72 20.79 -10.44
N ALA A 424 1.20 20.72 -11.66
CA ALA A 424 2.53 21.21 -12.04
C ALA A 424 2.63 22.75 -12.03
N LYS A 425 1.56 23.50 -12.34
CA LYS A 425 1.58 24.95 -12.52
C LYS A 425 2.31 25.75 -11.44
N PRO A 426 2.10 25.49 -10.13
CA PRO A 426 2.78 26.26 -9.08
C PRO A 426 4.30 26.05 -9.03
N PHE A 427 4.78 24.90 -9.54
CA PHE A 427 6.16 24.44 -9.40
C PHE A 427 6.98 24.60 -10.67
N VAL A 428 6.31 24.69 -11.83
CA VAL A 428 7.00 24.82 -13.13
C VAL A 428 7.31 26.26 -13.40
N LYS A 429 8.58 26.65 -13.30
CA LYS A 429 9.10 27.88 -13.89
C LYS A 429 9.05 27.72 -15.41
N ALA A 430 8.79 28.81 -16.14
CA ALA A 430 8.60 28.81 -17.60
C ALA A 430 9.56 27.86 -18.34
N GLY A 431 9.03 26.82 -18.98
CA GLY A 431 9.77 25.82 -19.74
C GLY A 431 10.23 24.57 -19.00
N GLY A 432 9.97 24.43 -17.69
CA GLY A 432 10.32 23.24 -16.89
C GLY A 432 9.20 22.19 -16.84
N THR A 433 9.56 20.95 -16.47
CA THR A 433 8.62 19.87 -16.16
C THR A 433 8.95 19.31 -14.78
N LEU A 434 7.92 18.92 -14.03
CA LEU A 434 8.13 18.24 -12.75
C LEU A 434 8.80 16.87 -12.93
N PRO A 435 9.57 16.40 -11.92
CA PRO A 435 10.15 15.06 -11.96
C PRO A 435 9.11 13.96 -12.17
N ASN A 436 7.91 14.12 -11.61
CA ASN A 436 6.79 13.17 -11.74
C ASN A 436 5.85 13.46 -12.94
N SER A 437 6.24 14.25 -13.93
CA SER A 437 5.44 14.40 -15.15
C SER A 437 5.35 13.07 -15.91
N PRO A 438 4.23 12.77 -16.61
CA PRO A 438 4.09 11.55 -17.39
C PRO A 438 5.22 11.38 -18.41
N ARG A 439 5.95 10.27 -18.33
CA ARG A 439 7.05 9.93 -19.26
C ARG A 439 7.04 8.44 -19.57
N PRO A 440 7.40 8.06 -20.82
CA PRO A 440 7.65 6.67 -21.16
C PRO A 440 8.63 6.00 -20.20
N LEU A 441 8.37 4.75 -19.87
CA LEU A 441 9.20 3.88 -19.02
C LEU A 441 9.40 4.38 -17.57
N ALA A 442 8.76 5.47 -17.18
CA ALA A 442 8.85 5.98 -15.80
C ALA A 442 7.91 5.23 -14.85
N ARG A 443 8.31 5.16 -13.58
CA ARG A 443 7.46 4.79 -12.46
C ARG A 443 6.86 6.05 -11.85
N PRO A 444 5.55 6.14 -11.68
CA PRO A 444 4.93 7.31 -11.04
C PRO A 444 5.30 7.36 -9.56
N VAL A 445 5.31 8.57 -9.00
CA VAL A 445 5.51 8.80 -7.57
C VAL A 445 4.52 8.01 -6.74
N SER A 446 4.98 7.51 -5.62
CA SER A 446 4.16 6.83 -4.61
C SER A 446 4.21 7.56 -3.27
N SER A 447 3.29 7.20 -2.36
CA SER A 447 3.34 7.56 -0.93
C SER A 447 3.51 6.34 -0.03
N MET A 448 3.66 5.14 -0.59
CA MET A 448 3.89 3.91 0.18
C MET A 448 5.20 4.00 0.95
N THR A 449 5.14 3.82 2.27
CA THR A 449 6.22 4.11 3.21
C THR A 449 6.53 2.90 4.10
N PRO A 450 6.87 1.73 3.54
CA PRO A 450 7.36 0.65 4.38
C PRO A 450 8.58 1.15 5.16
N THR A 451 8.60 0.90 6.48
CA THR A 451 9.61 1.45 7.39
C THR A 451 10.02 0.40 8.41
N ILE A 452 11.30 0.36 8.75
CA ILE A 452 11.86 -0.47 9.84
C ILE A 452 12.72 0.42 10.73
N VAL A 453 12.50 0.37 12.04
CA VAL A 453 13.20 1.15 13.04
C VAL A 453 14.11 0.23 13.87
N PHE A 454 15.34 0.68 14.08
CA PHE A 454 16.39 -0.05 14.80
C PHE A 454 16.80 0.69 16.07
N GLU A 455 17.07 -0.06 17.12
CA GLU A 455 17.72 0.39 18.33
C GLU A 455 18.92 -0.53 18.63
N SER A 456 20.08 0.05 18.87
CA SER A 456 21.32 -0.71 19.14
C SER A 456 21.63 -1.80 18.08
N GLY A 457 21.27 -1.54 16.81
CA GLY A 457 21.54 -2.42 15.68
C GLY A 457 20.55 -3.59 15.49
N ALA A 458 19.49 -3.65 16.28
CA ALA A 458 18.41 -4.63 16.14
C ALA A 458 17.11 -3.96 15.70
N PRO A 459 16.29 -4.58 14.82
CA PRO A 459 14.97 -4.06 14.49
C PRO A 459 14.05 -4.16 15.71
N ILE A 460 13.39 -3.07 16.06
CA ILE A 460 12.47 -2.99 17.20
C ILE A 460 11.02 -2.67 16.78
N PHE A 461 10.85 -2.13 15.57
CA PHE A 461 9.55 -1.71 15.07
C PHE A 461 9.55 -1.74 13.54
N ALA A 462 8.46 -2.21 12.96
CA ALA A 462 8.24 -2.10 11.52
C ALA A 462 6.80 -1.67 11.28
N VAL A 463 6.59 -0.78 10.31
CA VAL A 463 5.31 -0.14 10.06
C VAL A 463 5.20 0.29 8.60
N GLY A 464 3.98 0.42 8.14
CA GLY A 464 3.54 1.10 6.94
C GLY A 464 2.05 1.31 7.02
N GLY A 465 1.46 1.79 5.96
CA GLY A 465 0.04 2.11 5.96
C GLY A 465 -0.59 2.00 4.58
N SER A 466 -1.91 2.06 4.57
CA SER A 466 -2.76 2.23 3.40
C SER A 466 -3.45 3.59 3.44
N GLY A 467 -3.92 4.10 2.28
CA GLY A 467 -4.63 5.38 2.23
C GLY A 467 -4.15 6.36 1.16
N GLY A 468 -3.54 5.85 0.08
CA GLY A 468 -3.10 6.67 -1.05
C GLY A 468 -2.08 7.73 -0.65
N GLN A 469 -2.27 8.96 -1.10
CA GLN A 469 -1.33 10.05 -0.81
C GLN A 469 -1.22 10.40 0.68
N ARG A 470 -2.15 9.94 1.53
CA ARG A 470 -2.14 10.17 2.98
C ARG A 470 -1.30 9.16 3.77
N ILE A 471 -0.73 8.13 3.14
CA ILE A 471 0.04 7.09 3.84
C ILE A 471 1.17 7.67 4.70
N ALA A 472 1.92 8.64 4.17
CA ALA A 472 3.04 9.22 4.90
C ALA A 472 2.63 10.21 6.01
N THR A 473 1.33 10.52 6.15
CA THR A 473 0.77 11.49 7.09
C THR A 473 -0.25 10.89 8.06
N GLY A 474 -0.59 9.59 7.90
CA GLY A 474 -1.56 8.86 8.70
C GLY A 474 -1.04 8.26 10.01
#